data_a9620b8d17c471aa2760d8f6db824fb1
#
_entry.id   a9620b8d17c471aa2760d8f6db824fb1
#
_cell.length_a   1.000
_cell.length_b   1.000
_cell.length_c   1.000
_cell.angle_alpha   90.00
_cell.angle_beta   90.00
_cell.angle_gamma   90.00
#
_symmetry.space_group_name_H-M   'P 1'
#
loop_
_entity.id
_entity.type
_entity.pdbx_description
1 polymer ?
#
loop_
_entity_poly.entity_id
_entity_poly.type
_entity_poly.pdbx_seq_one_letter_code
_entity_poly.pdbx_strand_id
1 'polypeptide(L)'
;VETWTVETNDGGGQLEVHTFRPASAASLPGSKAPAEPAGVVLVHGTLVTDSLYWPFARTLGVLLGRPVHTYNRRGRGHSAPQPSGYSVETEIADLQTVMEQTGSTDVVAHSYGGFVALQAARRSRINKLVTYDAAVSLSGNLSSRWRPELEEAVTAGQLDHAWAHLVQGLGTAGPISYLPMGALRALSVLSARTRLGLEMRSLLPTAVTEMRAVLAADAHLSDFVQLSTPTLMLSGGWSPSYFAETGRILAGAVPAITFAVVPLQFHEGPLRPGKRLASRIARFLAGSPVEVEPGGAA
;
A
#
# COMPACT_ATOMS: atom_id res chain seq x y z
N VAL A 1 -9.57 1.89 -18.54
CA VAL A 1 -8.29 2.21 -17.90
C VAL A 1 -7.48 3.00 -18.91
N GLU A 2 -7.01 4.14 -18.50
CA GLU A 2 -6.09 4.98 -19.26
C GLU A 2 -4.68 4.75 -18.70
N THR A 3 -3.70 4.48 -19.55
CA THR A 3 -2.30 4.24 -19.17
C THR A 3 -1.44 5.37 -19.70
N TRP A 4 -0.58 5.92 -18.86
CA TRP A 4 0.33 7.02 -19.20
C TRP A 4 1.55 6.99 -18.27
N THR A 5 2.50 7.90 -18.45
CA THR A 5 3.73 7.94 -17.67
C THR A 5 3.97 9.32 -17.09
N VAL A 6 4.66 9.35 -15.94
CA VAL A 6 5.07 10.55 -15.23
C VAL A 6 6.59 10.53 -15.07
N GLU A 7 7.27 11.62 -15.44
CA GLU A 7 8.70 11.78 -15.18
C GLU A 7 8.96 11.88 -13.68
N THR A 8 9.97 11.18 -13.20
CA THR A 8 10.40 11.29 -11.78
C THR A 8 11.17 12.59 -11.55
N ASN A 9 11.00 13.21 -10.39
CA ASN A 9 11.62 14.49 -10.05
C ASN A 9 13.17 14.43 -9.98
N ASP A 10 13.74 13.24 -9.79
CA ASP A 10 15.18 13.00 -9.75
C ASP A 10 15.81 12.78 -11.13
N GLY A 11 14.99 12.83 -12.20
CA GLY A 11 15.42 12.47 -13.55
C GLY A 11 15.80 11.01 -13.74
N GLY A 12 15.43 10.14 -12.79
CA GLY A 12 15.77 8.71 -12.79
C GLY A 12 14.89 7.87 -13.71
N GLY A 13 13.98 8.47 -14.48
CA GLY A 13 13.10 7.82 -15.46
C GLY A 13 11.62 8.15 -15.24
N GLN A 14 10.75 7.22 -15.60
CA GLN A 14 9.31 7.41 -15.59
C GLN A 14 8.60 6.45 -14.64
N LEU A 15 7.42 6.83 -14.18
CA LEU A 15 6.48 5.96 -13.48
C LEU A 15 5.28 5.69 -14.39
N GLU A 16 4.90 4.43 -14.48
CA GLU A 16 3.69 3.98 -15.19
C GLU A 16 2.47 4.21 -14.32
N VAL A 17 1.50 4.97 -14.82
CA VAL A 17 0.28 5.36 -14.10
C VAL A 17 -0.94 4.84 -14.83
N HIS A 18 -1.93 4.35 -14.06
CA HIS A 18 -3.21 3.89 -14.57
C HIS A 18 -4.35 4.67 -13.93
N THR A 19 -5.23 5.23 -14.77
CA THR A 19 -6.36 6.06 -14.31
C THR A 19 -7.69 5.34 -14.53
N PHE A 20 -8.48 5.28 -13.47
CA PHE A 20 -9.84 4.73 -13.45
C PHE A 20 -10.82 5.88 -13.25
N ARG A 21 -11.50 6.30 -14.32
CA ARG A 21 -12.57 7.31 -14.24
C ARG A 21 -13.92 6.62 -14.03
N PRO A 22 -14.76 7.10 -13.10
CA PRO A 22 -16.16 6.68 -13.07
C PRO A 22 -16.84 7.08 -14.38
N ALA A 23 -17.86 6.33 -14.81
CA ALA A 23 -18.66 6.76 -15.94
C ALA A 23 -19.27 8.12 -15.61
N SER A 24 -18.96 9.14 -16.42
CA SER A 24 -19.52 10.47 -16.29
C SER A 24 -21.04 10.36 -16.40
N ALA A 25 -21.77 11.00 -15.48
CA ALA A 25 -23.19 11.29 -15.73
C ALA A 25 -23.22 12.11 -17.03
N ALA A 26 -23.96 11.64 -18.02
CA ALA A 26 -24.02 12.25 -19.34
C ALA A 26 -24.34 13.75 -19.18
N SER A 27 -23.41 14.60 -19.53
CA SER A 27 -23.63 16.05 -19.58
C SER A 27 -24.72 16.33 -20.59
N LEU A 28 -25.73 17.10 -20.22
CA LEU A 28 -26.75 17.53 -21.15
C LEU A 28 -26.07 18.25 -22.32
N PRO A 29 -26.52 18.06 -23.57
CA PRO A 29 -25.95 18.76 -24.73
C PRO A 29 -25.95 20.27 -24.48
N GLY A 30 -24.77 20.91 -24.56
CA GLY A 30 -24.60 22.36 -24.36
C GLY A 30 -24.23 22.81 -22.94
N SER A 31 -24.16 21.94 -21.95
CA SER A 31 -23.62 22.28 -20.63
C SER A 31 -22.08 22.19 -20.63
N LYS A 32 -21.41 23.20 -20.04
CA LYS A 32 -19.97 23.14 -19.78
C LYS A 32 -19.72 21.97 -18.82
N ALA A 33 -18.89 21.01 -19.21
CA ALA A 33 -18.56 19.91 -18.33
C ALA A 33 -18.05 20.46 -16.98
N PRO A 34 -18.56 19.99 -15.83
CA PRO A 34 -18.02 20.40 -14.54
C PRO A 34 -16.54 20.03 -14.47
N ALA A 35 -15.74 20.83 -13.77
CA ALA A 35 -14.32 20.51 -13.55
C ALA A 35 -14.22 19.11 -12.91
N GLU A 36 -13.27 18.30 -13.40
CA GLU A 36 -13.06 16.98 -12.86
C GLU A 36 -12.70 17.08 -11.36
N PRO A 37 -13.38 16.35 -10.47
CA PRO A 37 -13.07 16.41 -9.05
C PRO A 37 -11.66 15.89 -8.79
N ALA A 38 -10.98 16.42 -7.77
CA ALA A 38 -9.65 16.00 -7.36
C ALA A 38 -9.57 14.47 -7.18
N GLY A 39 -8.55 13.85 -7.75
CA GLY A 39 -8.38 12.40 -7.75
C GLY A 39 -7.96 11.81 -6.40
N VAL A 40 -7.84 10.49 -6.39
CA VAL A 40 -7.30 9.68 -5.28
C VAL A 40 -6.16 8.86 -5.84
N VAL A 41 -4.97 8.89 -5.20
CA VAL A 41 -3.87 7.97 -5.54
C VAL A 41 -3.96 6.73 -4.67
N LEU A 42 -3.89 5.55 -5.29
CA LEU A 42 -3.80 4.28 -4.61
C LEU A 42 -2.37 3.73 -4.71
N VAL A 43 -1.72 3.54 -3.55
CA VAL A 43 -0.33 3.09 -3.43
C VAL A 43 -0.29 1.63 -3.01
N HIS A 44 0.29 0.79 -3.87
CA HIS A 44 0.34 -0.65 -3.68
C HIS A 44 1.46 -1.11 -2.71
N GLY A 45 1.37 -2.36 -2.23
CA GLY A 45 2.31 -2.99 -1.31
C GLY A 45 3.56 -3.60 -1.98
N THR A 46 4.28 -4.42 -1.21
CA THR A 46 5.45 -5.19 -1.64
C THR A 46 5.04 -6.39 -2.51
N LEU A 47 5.94 -6.88 -3.36
CA LEU A 47 5.81 -8.09 -4.22
C LEU A 47 4.68 -8.07 -5.24
N VAL A 48 4.08 -6.94 -5.51
CA VAL A 48 2.94 -6.81 -6.42
C VAL A 48 3.13 -5.60 -7.32
N THR A 49 2.45 -5.63 -8.47
CA THR A 49 2.23 -4.47 -9.32
C THR A 49 0.89 -3.85 -8.99
N ASP A 50 0.64 -2.65 -9.47
CA ASP A 50 -0.61 -1.94 -9.29
C ASP A 50 -1.81 -2.66 -9.93
N SER A 51 -1.56 -3.51 -10.93
CA SER A 51 -2.59 -4.25 -11.67
C SER A 51 -3.49 -5.12 -10.78
N LEU A 52 -2.97 -5.64 -9.67
CA LEU A 52 -3.75 -6.40 -8.70
C LEU A 52 -4.80 -5.56 -7.97
N TYR A 53 -4.62 -4.24 -7.93
CA TYR A 53 -5.55 -3.31 -7.27
C TYR A 53 -6.59 -2.71 -8.24
N TRP A 54 -6.49 -2.95 -9.54
CA TRP A 54 -7.40 -2.36 -10.53
C TRP A 54 -8.89 -2.64 -10.27
N PRO A 55 -9.30 -3.87 -9.88
CA PRO A 55 -10.70 -4.12 -9.53
C PRO A 55 -11.16 -3.27 -8.33
N PHE A 56 -10.29 -3.11 -7.34
CA PHE A 56 -10.57 -2.29 -6.17
C PHE A 56 -10.60 -0.79 -6.51
N ALA A 57 -9.61 -0.29 -7.27
CA ALA A 57 -9.53 1.10 -7.75
C ALA A 57 -10.79 1.49 -8.54
N ARG A 58 -11.24 0.61 -9.44
CA ARG A 58 -12.48 0.82 -10.20
C ARG A 58 -13.71 0.90 -9.30
N THR A 59 -13.81 -0.01 -8.33
CA THR A 59 -14.92 -0.02 -7.36
C THR A 59 -14.92 1.26 -6.52
N LEU A 60 -13.77 1.67 -6.03
CA LEU A 60 -13.60 2.88 -5.23
C LEU A 60 -13.95 4.14 -6.03
N GLY A 61 -13.48 4.24 -7.29
CA GLY A 61 -13.78 5.36 -8.18
C GLY A 61 -15.29 5.51 -8.44
N VAL A 62 -15.99 4.42 -8.67
CA VAL A 62 -17.46 4.42 -8.83
C VAL A 62 -18.16 4.91 -7.55
N LEU A 63 -17.73 4.45 -6.37
CA LEU A 63 -18.32 4.85 -5.09
C LEU A 63 -18.05 6.32 -4.75
N LEU A 64 -16.92 6.85 -5.14
CA LEU A 64 -16.52 8.23 -4.89
C LEU A 64 -17.06 9.21 -5.94
N GLY A 65 -17.38 8.75 -7.16
CA GLY A 65 -17.62 9.64 -8.29
C GLY A 65 -16.37 10.44 -8.68
N ARG A 66 -15.17 9.94 -8.38
CA ARG A 66 -13.87 10.62 -8.56
C ARG A 66 -12.88 9.70 -9.28
N PRO A 67 -11.91 10.24 -10.04
CA PRO A 67 -10.85 9.42 -10.60
C PRO A 67 -10.00 8.78 -9.49
N VAL A 68 -9.63 7.52 -9.71
CA VAL A 68 -8.65 6.81 -8.88
C VAL A 68 -7.45 6.49 -9.77
N HIS A 69 -6.28 6.88 -9.32
CA HIS A 69 -5.01 6.65 -10.01
C HIS A 69 -4.21 5.60 -9.24
N THR A 70 -3.72 4.58 -9.95
CA THR A 70 -2.72 3.66 -9.44
C THR A 70 -1.43 3.88 -10.21
N TYR A 71 -0.30 3.53 -9.64
CA TYR A 71 0.96 3.57 -10.35
C TYR A 71 1.85 2.41 -9.95
N ASN A 72 2.67 1.95 -10.87
CA ASN A 72 3.73 1.02 -10.57
C ASN A 72 4.87 1.76 -9.87
N ARG A 73 5.17 1.40 -8.62
CA ARG A 73 6.34 1.92 -7.91
C ARG A 73 7.61 1.44 -8.60
N ARG A 74 8.75 2.09 -8.36
CA ARG A 74 10.02 1.73 -9.01
C ARG A 74 10.34 0.24 -8.93
N GLY A 75 10.91 -0.29 -10.01
CA GLY A 75 11.24 -1.70 -10.17
C GLY A 75 10.06 -2.60 -10.55
N ARG A 76 8.91 -2.02 -10.97
CA ARG A 76 7.69 -2.74 -11.35
C ARG A 76 7.11 -2.22 -12.66
N GLY A 77 6.47 -3.13 -13.41
CA GLY A 77 5.86 -2.78 -14.69
C GLY A 77 6.85 -2.10 -15.62
N HIS A 78 6.45 -0.98 -16.21
CA HIS A 78 7.30 -0.14 -17.04
C HIS A 78 7.88 1.08 -16.27
N SER A 79 7.74 1.10 -14.96
CA SER A 79 8.36 2.15 -14.13
C SER A 79 9.87 1.98 -14.04
N ALA A 80 10.55 3.10 -13.80
CA ALA A 80 12.00 3.14 -13.59
C ALA A 80 12.47 2.14 -12.54
N PRO A 81 13.69 1.61 -12.64
CA PRO A 81 14.25 0.72 -11.63
C PRO A 81 14.44 1.44 -10.28
N GLN A 82 14.53 0.67 -9.20
CA GLN A 82 14.98 1.21 -7.92
C GLN A 82 16.43 1.67 -8.05
N PRO A 83 16.77 2.92 -7.67
CA PRO A 83 18.14 3.41 -7.73
C PRO A 83 19.02 2.74 -6.68
N SER A 84 20.34 2.80 -6.84
CA SER A 84 21.30 2.24 -5.86
C SER A 84 21.18 2.88 -4.47
N GLY A 85 20.77 4.14 -4.40
CA GLY A 85 20.49 4.88 -3.16
C GLY A 85 19.02 4.85 -2.74
N TYR A 86 18.26 3.81 -3.13
CA TYR A 86 16.83 3.70 -2.81
C TYR A 86 16.55 3.82 -1.31
N SER A 87 15.59 4.66 -0.97
CA SER A 87 15.10 4.89 0.38
C SER A 87 13.62 5.25 0.36
N VAL A 88 13.03 5.44 1.53
CA VAL A 88 11.65 5.94 1.64
C VAL A 88 11.48 7.34 1.03
N GLU A 89 12.54 8.15 1.00
CA GLU A 89 12.51 9.49 0.37
C GLU A 89 12.25 9.41 -1.14
N THR A 90 12.83 8.40 -1.81
CA THR A 90 12.56 8.13 -3.23
C THR A 90 11.07 7.88 -3.46
N GLU A 91 10.46 7.04 -2.64
CA GLU A 91 9.04 6.71 -2.77
C GLU A 91 8.11 7.88 -2.40
N ILE A 92 8.52 8.72 -1.42
CA ILE A 92 7.77 9.93 -1.07
C ILE A 92 7.78 10.92 -2.24
N ALA A 93 8.94 11.15 -2.86
CA ALA A 93 9.07 12.02 -4.01
C ALA A 93 8.23 11.51 -5.21
N ASP A 94 8.27 10.21 -5.47
CA ASP A 94 7.47 9.57 -6.52
C ASP A 94 5.95 9.73 -6.26
N LEU A 95 5.49 9.50 -5.03
CA LEU A 95 4.09 9.69 -4.65
C LEU A 95 3.66 11.15 -4.83
N GLN A 96 4.49 12.11 -4.40
CA GLN A 96 4.21 13.53 -4.58
C GLN A 96 4.10 13.91 -6.06
N THR A 97 5.02 13.42 -6.88
CA THR A 97 5.01 13.63 -8.32
C THR A 97 3.71 13.10 -8.96
N VAL A 98 3.29 11.88 -8.60
CA VAL A 98 2.03 11.30 -9.10
C VAL A 98 0.84 12.12 -8.63
N MET A 99 0.79 12.56 -7.37
CA MET A 99 -0.28 13.41 -6.85
C MET A 99 -0.38 14.75 -7.60
N GLU A 100 0.75 15.41 -7.84
CA GLU A 100 0.81 16.68 -8.57
C GLU A 100 0.33 16.53 -10.01
N GLN A 101 0.84 15.53 -10.72
CA GLN A 101 0.49 15.31 -12.14
C GLN A 101 -0.95 14.84 -12.34
N THR A 102 -1.54 14.17 -11.33
CA THR A 102 -2.95 13.72 -11.38
C THR A 102 -3.93 14.74 -10.80
N GLY A 103 -3.45 15.80 -10.16
CA GLY A 103 -4.30 16.70 -9.38
C GLY A 103 -4.97 16.02 -8.18
N SER A 104 -4.39 14.92 -7.69
CA SER A 104 -4.94 14.15 -6.57
C SER A 104 -4.61 14.79 -5.24
N THR A 105 -5.57 14.76 -4.32
CA THR A 105 -5.41 15.33 -2.98
C THR A 105 -5.51 14.28 -1.87
N ASP A 106 -6.11 13.14 -2.15
CA ASP A 106 -6.32 12.06 -1.20
C ASP A 106 -5.47 10.82 -1.58
N VAL A 107 -5.07 10.06 -0.57
CA VAL A 107 -4.27 8.85 -0.76
C VAL A 107 -4.93 7.66 -0.06
N VAL A 108 -4.99 6.53 -0.77
CA VAL A 108 -5.31 5.21 -0.22
C VAL A 108 -4.10 4.32 -0.40
N ALA A 109 -3.61 3.69 0.65
CA ALA A 109 -2.35 2.99 0.60
C ALA A 109 -2.38 1.65 1.35
N HIS A 110 -1.67 0.65 0.84
CA HIS A 110 -1.65 -0.69 1.38
C HIS A 110 -0.23 -1.14 1.73
N SER A 111 -0.09 -1.79 2.89
CA SER A 111 1.15 -2.48 3.29
C SER A 111 2.36 -1.54 3.24
N TYR A 112 3.40 -1.85 2.47
CA TYR A 112 4.54 -0.96 2.26
C TYR A 112 4.13 0.41 1.68
N GLY A 113 3.17 0.45 0.76
CA GLY A 113 2.60 1.72 0.30
C GLY A 113 1.98 2.54 1.44
N GLY A 114 1.39 1.87 2.43
CA GLY A 114 0.88 2.49 3.66
C GLY A 114 1.99 3.14 4.50
N PHE A 115 3.15 2.48 4.61
CA PHE A 115 4.34 3.06 5.23
C PHE A 115 4.80 4.32 4.47
N VAL A 116 4.95 4.22 3.15
CA VAL A 116 5.33 5.37 2.30
C VAL A 116 4.37 6.55 2.49
N ALA A 117 3.06 6.30 2.41
CA ALA A 117 2.05 7.34 2.51
C ALA A 117 2.00 8.01 3.91
N LEU A 118 2.22 7.24 4.99
CA LEU A 118 2.33 7.81 6.34
C LEU A 118 3.58 8.67 6.48
N GLN A 119 4.72 8.26 5.92
CA GLN A 119 5.93 9.06 5.91
C GLN A 119 5.77 10.33 5.06
N ALA A 120 5.07 10.24 3.92
CA ALA A 120 4.74 11.40 3.10
C ALA A 120 3.82 12.39 3.83
N ALA A 121 2.78 11.91 4.52
CA ALA A 121 1.82 12.74 5.25
C ALA A 121 2.45 13.56 6.40
N ARG A 122 3.60 13.13 6.93
CA ARG A 122 4.38 13.89 7.92
C ARG A 122 5.10 15.10 7.31
N ARG A 123 5.27 15.15 5.99
CA ARG A 123 6.17 16.09 5.30
C ARG A 123 5.50 16.89 4.19
N SER A 124 4.36 16.44 3.70
CA SER A 124 3.65 17.04 2.58
C SER A 124 2.14 17.09 2.81
N ARG A 125 1.48 17.94 2.03
CA ARG A 125 0.02 18.09 2.13
C ARG A 125 -0.68 16.93 1.41
N ILE A 126 -1.22 16.00 2.22
CA ILE A 126 -2.26 15.06 1.82
C ILE A 126 -3.56 15.53 2.49
N ASN A 127 -4.65 15.66 1.74
CA ASN A 127 -5.93 16.12 2.29
C ASN A 127 -6.54 15.08 3.21
N LYS A 128 -6.61 13.81 2.77
CA LYS A 128 -7.00 12.67 3.59
C LYS A 128 -6.18 11.45 3.22
N LEU A 129 -5.80 10.67 4.23
CA LEU A 129 -5.06 9.43 4.07
C LEU A 129 -5.87 8.25 4.59
N VAL A 130 -5.94 7.19 3.82
CA VAL A 130 -6.39 5.88 4.29
C VAL A 130 -5.28 4.86 4.12
N THR A 131 -4.95 4.13 5.17
CA THR A 131 -4.01 3.01 5.08
C THR A 131 -4.71 1.70 5.44
N TYR A 132 -4.29 0.62 4.80
CA TYR A 132 -4.69 -0.74 5.15
C TYR A 132 -3.44 -1.57 5.43
N ASP A 133 -3.34 -2.11 6.64
CA ASP A 133 -2.18 -2.89 7.12
C ASP A 133 -0.83 -2.21 6.78
N ALA A 134 -0.69 -0.94 7.15
CA ALA A 134 0.54 -0.20 6.87
C ALA A 134 1.76 -0.84 7.56
N ALA A 135 2.82 -1.09 6.79
CA ALA A 135 4.05 -1.74 7.25
C ALA A 135 4.94 -0.77 8.04
N VAL A 136 4.45 -0.26 9.15
CA VAL A 136 5.20 0.66 10.03
C VAL A 136 5.86 -0.13 11.14
N SER A 137 7.19 -0.04 11.23
CA SER A 137 7.92 -0.43 12.45
C SER A 137 7.81 0.69 13.46
N LEU A 138 7.31 0.37 14.66
CA LEU A 138 7.18 1.31 15.75
C LEU A 138 7.93 0.77 16.97
N SER A 139 9.07 1.37 17.29
CA SER A 139 9.94 0.96 18.40
C SER A 139 10.32 -0.54 18.34
N GLY A 140 10.64 -1.02 17.15
CA GLY A 140 11.11 -2.39 16.92
C GLY A 140 10.02 -3.48 16.96
N ASN A 141 8.73 -3.12 16.88
CA ASN A 141 7.63 -4.11 16.91
C ASN A 141 7.54 -4.98 15.65
N LEU A 142 8.18 -4.57 14.54
CA LEU A 142 8.27 -5.40 13.34
C LEU A 142 9.50 -6.30 13.43
N SER A 143 9.29 -7.62 13.55
CA SER A 143 10.38 -8.58 13.59
C SER A 143 11.22 -8.55 12.31
N SER A 144 12.53 -8.43 12.47
CA SER A 144 13.51 -8.43 11.36
C SER A 144 14.42 -9.67 11.36
N ARG A 145 14.18 -10.64 12.25
CA ARG A 145 15.05 -11.81 12.46
C ARG A 145 15.20 -12.71 11.24
N TRP A 146 14.20 -12.71 10.36
CA TRP A 146 14.15 -13.49 9.11
C TRP A 146 14.80 -12.79 7.92
N ARG A 147 15.18 -11.52 8.06
CA ARG A 147 15.72 -10.70 6.98
C ARG A 147 17.09 -11.18 6.46
N PRO A 148 18.06 -11.56 7.30
CA PRO A 148 19.35 -12.05 6.81
C PRO A 148 19.21 -13.24 5.86
N GLU A 149 18.39 -14.22 6.20
CA GLU A 149 18.14 -15.40 5.37
C GLU A 149 17.45 -15.05 4.05
N LEU A 150 16.52 -14.08 4.07
CA LEU A 150 15.93 -13.54 2.84
C LEU A 150 16.99 -12.90 1.94
N GLU A 151 17.83 -12.03 2.50
CA GLU A 151 18.86 -11.31 1.76
C GLU A 151 19.91 -12.25 1.18
N GLU A 152 20.34 -13.24 1.94
CA GLU A 152 21.27 -14.30 1.49
C GLU A 152 20.65 -15.10 0.35
N ALA A 153 19.42 -15.56 0.50
CA ALA A 153 18.72 -16.33 -0.52
C ALA A 153 18.53 -15.53 -1.83
N VAL A 154 18.19 -14.23 -1.75
CA VAL A 154 18.09 -13.36 -2.94
C VAL A 154 19.45 -13.20 -3.60
N THR A 155 20.50 -12.95 -2.82
CA THR A 155 21.88 -12.79 -3.33
C THR A 155 22.39 -14.05 -4.02
N ALA A 156 22.03 -15.22 -3.48
CA ALA A 156 22.38 -16.53 -4.04
C ALA A 156 21.47 -16.95 -5.22
N GLY A 157 20.47 -16.13 -5.60
CA GLY A 157 19.51 -16.48 -6.66
C GLY A 157 18.52 -17.59 -6.29
N GLN A 158 18.44 -17.95 -5.00
CA GLN A 158 17.57 -19.00 -4.47
C GLN A 158 16.16 -18.44 -4.20
N LEU A 159 15.44 -18.03 -5.26
CA LEU A 159 14.19 -17.27 -5.15
C LEU A 159 13.06 -18.03 -4.46
N ASP A 160 13.03 -19.36 -4.49
CA ASP A 160 12.06 -20.17 -3.74
C ASP A 160 12.35 -20.16 -2.21
N HIS A 161 13.61 -20.12 -1.81
CA HIS A 161 14.00 -19.90 -0.42
C HIS A 161 13.66 -18.48 0.02
N ALA A 162 14.03 -17.48 -0.78
CA ALA A 162 13.75 -16.08 -0.52
C ALA A 162 12.24 -15.83 -0.31
N TRP A 163 11.40 -16.37 -1.21
CA TRP A 163 9.95 -16.26 -1.09
C TRP A 163 9.43 -16.91 0.20
N ALA A 164 9.93 -18.10 0.53
CA ALA A 164 9.52 -18.82 1.73
C ALA A 164 9.89 -18.06 3.02
N HIS A 165 11.10 -17.51 3.12
CA HIS A 165 11.53 -16.67 4.25
C HIS A 165 10.68 -15.40 4.38
N LEU A 166 10.37 -14.74 3.27
CA LEU A 166 9.56 -13.53 3.26
C LEU A 166 8.12 -13.84 3.73
N VAL A 167 7.48 -14.87 3.18
CA VAL A 167 6.09 -15.25 3.53
C VAL A 167 5.99 -15.65 5.00
N GLN A 168 6.93 -16.46 5.49
CA GLN A 168 6.94 -16.88 6.89
C GLN A 168 7.25 -15.71 7.82
N GLY A 169 8.21 -14.85 7.44
CA GLY A 169 8.66 -13.74 8.25
C GLY A 169 7.63 -12.62 8.40
N LEU A 170 6.92 -12.29 7.33
CA LEU A 170 5.86 -11.28 7.37
C LEU A 170 4.55 -11.81 7.97
N GLY A 171 4.26 -13.11 7.83
CA GLY A 171 3.02 -13.70 8.31
C GLY A 171 1.77 -13.26 7.53
N THR A 172 1.93 -12.55 6.41
CA THR A 172 0.82 -11.87 5.71
C THR A 172 0.02 -12.77 4.79
N ALA A 173 0.52 -13.96 4.44
CA ALA A 173 -0.21 -14.91 3.59
C ALA A 173 -1.21 -15.79 4.39
N GLY A 174 -1.69 -15.32 5.53
CA GLY A 174 -2.63 -16.02 6.37
C GLY A 174 -2.11 -17.40 6.83
N PRO A 175 -2.93 -18.45 6.83
CA PRO A 175 -2.52 -19.79 7.30
C PRO A 175 -1.32 -20.37 6.54
N ILE A 176 -1.07 -19.95 5.31
CA ILE A 176 0.07 -20.41 4.50
C ILE A 176 1.40 -20.02 5.16
N SER A 177 1.46 -18.88 5.83
CA SER A 177 2.68 -18.39 6.49
C SER A 177 3.19 -19.31 7.61
N TYR A 178 2.33 -20.18 8.13
CA TYR A 178 2.68 -21.12 9.22
C TYR A 178 3.10 -22.50 8.72
N LEU A 179 3.14 -22.71 7.42
CA LEU A 179 3.62 -23.97 6.84
C LEU A 179 5.13 -24.16 7.09
N PRO A 180 5.61 -25.40 7.20
CA PRO A 180 7.04 -25.68 7.25
C PRO A 180 7.77 -25.11 6.03
N MET A 181 9.03 -24.68 6.20
CA MET A 181 9.85 -24.07 5.16
C MET A 181 9.90 -24.89 3.86
N GLY A 182 10.02 -26.22 3.97
CA GLY A 182 10.01 -27.12 2.79
C GLY A 182 8.70 -27.05 1.99
N ALA A 183 7.56 -26.92 2.67
CA ALA A 183 6.26 -26.78 2.01
C ALA A 183 6.11 -25.40 1.36
N LEU A 184 6.57 -24.33 2.01
CA LEU A 184 6.58 -22.99 1.42
C LEU A 184 7.45 -22.94 0.16
N ARG A 185 8.62 -23.54 0.18
CA ARG A 185 9.49 -23.66 -1.00
C ARG A 185 8.80 -24.41 -2.15
N ALA A 186 8.18 -25.55 -1.85
CA ALA A 186 7.45 -26.31 -2.86
C ALA A 186 6.29 -25.49 -3.45
N LEU A 187 5.56 -24.74 -2.61
CA LEU A 187 4.52 -23.82 -3.09
C LEU A 187 5.09 -22.70 -3.97
N SER A 188 6.25 -22.14 -3.62
CA SER A 188 6.93 -21.15 -4.45
C SER A 188 7.29 -21.71 -5.83
N VAL A 189 7.88 -22.91 -5.89
CA VAL A 189 8.20 -23.59 -7.15
C VAL A 189 6.93 -23.85 -7.97
N LEU A 190 5.85 -24.29 -7.34
CA LEU A 190 4.57 -24.52 -8.01
C LEU A 190 3.96 -23.21 -8.52
N SER A 191 3.97 -22.16 -7.71
CA SER A 191 3.44 -20.84 -8.08
C SER A 191 4.18 -20.22 -9.27
N ALA A 192 5.48 -20.51 -9.42
CA ALA A 192 6.29 -20.09 -10.56
C ALA A 192 5.81 -20.61 -11.92
N ARG A 193 4.85 -21.53 -11.94
CA ARG A 193 4.15 -21.94 -13.17
C ARG A 193 3.03 -20.96 -13.58
N THR A 194 2.69 -20.02 -12.74
CA THR A 194 1.69 -18.98 -12.99
C THR A 194 2.36 -17.64 -13.28
N ARG A 195 1.70 -16.79 -14.08
CA ARG A 195 2.19 -15.43 -14.35
C ARG A 195 2.41 -14.63 -13.05
N LEU A 196 1.46 -14.70 -12.12
CA LEU A 196 1.55 -13.99 -10.84
C LEU A 196 2.73 -14.48 -10.00
N GLY A 197 2.94 -15.79 -9.89
CA GLY A 197 4.05 -16.33 -9.12
C GLY A 197 5.42 -15.99 -9.72
N LEU A 198 5.53 -15.97 -11.06
CA LEU A 198 6.74 -15.49 -11.74
C LEU A 198 7.00 -14.00 -11.45
N GLU A 199 5.97 -13.18 -11.54
CA GLU A 199 6.03 -11.75 -11.23
C GLU A 199 6.46 -11.52 -9.78
N MET A 200 5.82 -12.16 -8.80
CA MET A 200 6.20 -12.05 -7.39
C MET A 200 7.66 -12.46 -7.14
N ARG A 201 8.14 -13.52 -7.79
CA ARG A 201 9.54 -13.96 -7.67
C ARG A 201 10.51 -12.93 -8.25
N SER A 202 10.19 -12.31 -9.38
CA SER A 202 11.02 -11.26 -9.99
C SER A 202 11.13 -10.01 -9.12
N LEU A 203 10.16 -9.78 -8.24
CA LEU A 203 10.11 -8.65 -7.33
C LEU A 203 10.77 -8.90 -5.96
N LEU A 204 11.32 -10.08 -5.70
CA LEU A 204 12.01 -10.37 -4.43
C LEU A 204 13.21 -9.45 -4.17
N PRO A 205 14.05 -9.08 -5.15
CA PRO A 205 15.12 -8.09 -4.91
C PRO A 205 14.58 -6.74 -4.45
N THR A 206 13.45 -6.27 -5.01
CA THR A 206 12.83 -5.01 -4.57
C THR A 206 12.27 -5.12 -3.15
N ALA A 207 11.77 -6.29 -2.75
CA ALA A 207 11.28 -6.52 -1.40
C ALA A 207 12.39 -6.40 -0.35
N VAL A 208 13.61 -6.85 -0.65
CA VAL A 208 14.78 -6.69 0.24
C VAL A 208 15.05 -5.22 0.52
N THR A 209 15.13 -4.39 -0.52
CA THR A 209 15.36 -2.94 -0.36
C THR A 209 14.23 -2.25 0.38
N GLU A 210 12.99 -2.63 0.13
CA GLU A 210 11.82 -2.10 0.83
C GLU A 210 11.82 -2.47 2.32
N MET A 211 12.12 -3.71 2.67
CA MET A 211 12.23 -4.12 4.08
C MET A 211 13.36 -3.40 4.81
N ARG A 212 14.48 -3.17 4.14
CA ARG A 212 15.57 -2.33 4.70
C ARG A 212 15.08 -0.91 4.96
N ALA A 213 14.32 -0.31 4.04
CA ALA A 213 13.79 1.04 4.18
C ALA A 213 12.81 1.14 5.37
N VAL A 214 11.91 0.17 5.55
CA VAL A 214 10.99 0.12 6.71
C VAL A 214 11.76 0.05 8.03
N LEU A 215 12.75 -0.84 8.11
CA LEU A 215 13.52 -1.06 9.35
C LEU A 215 14.49 0.09 9.64
N ALA A 216 15.06 0.73 8.60
CA ALA A 216 15.90 1.91 8.76
C ALA A 216 15.12 3.12 9.28
N ALA A 217 13.83 3.17 8.93
CA ALA A 217 12.91 4.20 9.39
C ALA A 217 12.11 3.77 10.63
N ASP A 218 12.67 2.86 11.47
CA ASP A 218 12.01 2.45 12.71
C ASP A 218 11.63 3.68 13.53
N ALA A 219 10.33 3.93 13.59
CA ALA A 219 9.79 5.18 14.05
C ALA A 219 9.50 5.12 15.55
N HIS A 220 9.58 6.27 16.21
CA HIS A 220 9.04 6.45 17.54
C HIS A 220 7.66 7.13 17.46
N LEU A 221 6.86 6.93 18.49
CA LEU A 221 5.53 7.55 18.57
C LEU A 221 5.60 9.08 18.41
N SER A 222 6.65 9.70 18.98
CA SER A 222 6.94 11.14 18.85
C SER A 222 7.04 11.63 17.41
N ASP A 223 7.40 10.76 16.49
CA ASP A 223 7.54 11.11 15.07
C ASP A 223 6.21 11.39 14.39
N PHE A 224 5.11 10.95 14.96
CA PHE A 224 3.77 11.09 14.42
C PHE A 224 2.90 12.12 15.13
N VAL A 225 3.32 12.66 16.30
CA VAL A 225 2.47 13.57 17.10
C VAL A 225 2.13 14.87 16.36
N GLN A 226 2.93 15.27 15.38
CA GLN A 226 2.68 16.45 14.54
C GLN A 226 1.84 16.15 13.28
N LEU A 227 1.45 14.89 13.07
CA LEU A 227 0.62 14.53 11.92
C LEU A 227 -0.77 15.18 12.06
N SER A 228 -1.08 16.08 11.14
CA SER A 228 -2.36 16.80 11.09
C SER A 228 -3.30 16.29 10.00
N THR A 229 -2.79 15.48 9.07
CA THR A 229 -3.58 14.88 8.00
C THR A 229 -4.65 13.94 8.58
N PRO A 230 -5.96 14.18 8.34
CA PRO A 230 -7.00 13.26 8.72
C PRO A 230 -6.71 11.86 8.14
N THR A 231 -6.46 10.91 9.01
CA THR A 231 -5.97 9.57 8.62
C THR A 231 -6.88 8.48 9.17
N LEU A 232 -7.35 7.60 8.29
CA LEU A 232 -8.01 6.36 8.67
C LEU A 232 -7.05 5.18 8.50
N MET A 233 -6.59 4.62 9.61
CA MET A 233 -5.81 3.38 9.60
C MET A 233 -6.75 2.19 9.73
N LEU A 234 -6.66 1.25 8.80
CA LEU A 234 -7.43 0.02 8.78
C LEU A 234 -6.50 -1.18 8.94
N SER A 235 -6.95 -2.20 9.65
CA SER A 235 -6.27 -3.51 9.68
C SER A 235 -7.27 -4.62 9.44
N GLY A 236 -6.87 -5.66 8.71
CA GLY A 236 -7.66 -6.87 8.57
C GLY A 236 -7.77 -7.63 9.90
N GLY A 237 -8.97 -8.10 10.24
CA GLY A 237 -9.19 -8.85 11.49
C GLY A 237 -8.47 -10.21 11.53
N TRP A 238 -8.02 -10.70 10.38
CA TRP A 238 -7.22 -11.92 10.23
C TRP A 238 -5.79 -11.64 9.73
N SER A 239 -5.42 -10.37 9.66
CA SER A 239 -4.03 -9.97 9.42
C SER A 239 -3.17 -10.18 10.67
N PRO A 240 -1.84 -10.26 10.55
CA PRO A 240 -0.94 -10.29 11.70
C PRO A 240 -1.22 -9.16 12.70
N SER A 241 -1.19 -9.49 14.01
CA SER A 241 -1.62 -8.59 15.09
C SER A 241 -0.85 -7.27 15.14
N TYR A 242 0.41 -7.29 14.74
CA TYR A 242 1.27 -6.10 14.78
C TYR A 242 0.72 -4.91 13.97
N PHE A 243 -0.04 -5.15 12.89
CA PHE A 243 -0.70 -4.06 12.15
C PHE A 243 -1.78 -3.37 13.01
N ALA A 244 -2.61 -4.17 13.68
CA ALA A 244 -3.64 -3.63 14.55
C ALA A 244 -3.06 -3.00 15.82
N GLU A 245 -2.01 -3.55 16.38
CA GLU A 245 -1.29 -3.00 17.53
C GLU A 245 -0.72 -1.63 17.20
N THR A 246 0.02 -1.52 16.09
CA THR A 246 0.57 -0.23 15.60
C THR A 246 -0.54 0.79 15.37
N GLY A 247 -1.65 0.38 14.72
CA GLY A 247 -2.78 1.26 14.47
C GLY A 247 -3.43 1.79 15.75
N ARG A 248 -3.61 0.94 16.78
CA ARG A 248 -4.15 1.36 18.09
C ARG A 248 -3.22 2.33 18.82
N ILE A 249 -1.92 2.04 18.84
CA ILE A 249 -0.93 2.90 19.49
C ILE A 249 -0.93 4.28 18.83
N LEU A 250 -0.88 4.36 17.52
CA LEU A 250 -0.88 5.62 16.80
C LEU A 250 -2.19 6.39 16.97
N ALA A 251 -3.35 5.74 16.87
CA ALA A 251 -4.64 6.39 17.08
C ALA A 251 -4.86 6.86 18.52
N GLY A 252 -4.28 6.18 19.49
CA GLY A 252 -4.34 6.60 20.90
C GLY A 252 -3.52 7.85 21.22
N ALA A 253 -2.52 8.16 20.41
CA ALA A 253 -1.59 9.27 20.66
C ALA A 253 -1.69 10.42 19.65
N VAL A 254 -2.25 10.20 18.48
CA VAL A 254 -2.30 11.17 17.38
C VAL A 254 -3.75 11.51 17.04
N PRO A 255 -4.24 12.69 17.42
CA PRO A 255 -5.66 13.06 17.25
C PRO A 255 -6.18 13.00 15.81
N ALA A 256 -5.29 13.17 14.81
CA ALA A 256 -5.64 13.09 13.39
C ALA A 256 -5.85 11.66 12.90
N ILE A 257 -5.50 10.63 13.69
CA ILE A 257 -5.59 9.23 13.29
C ILE A 257 -6.82 8.58 13.93
N THR A 258 -7.64 7.98 13.09
CA THR A 258 -8.70 7.04 13.49
C THR A 258 -8.28 5.64 13.10
N PHE A 259 -8.39 4.67 14.01
CA PHE A 259 -8.09 3.27 13.72
C PHE A 259 -9.35 2.41 13.76
N ALA A 260 -9.42 1.43 12.87
CA ALA A 260 -10.48 0.43 12.90
C ALA A 260 -10.04 -0.92 12.29
N VAL A 261 -10.57 -2.00 12.85
CA VAL A 261 -10.41 -3.35 12.31
C VAL A 261 -11.49 -3.62 11.26
N VAL A 262 -11.14 -4.30 10.18
CA VAL A 262 -12.07 -4.79 9.17
C VAL A 262 -12.28 -6.29 9.42
N PRO A 263 -13.42 -6.71 9.97
CA PRO A 263 -13.66 -8.10 10.34
C PRO A 263 -13.54 -9.05 9.14
N LEU A 264 -13.05 -10.26 9.37
CA LEU A 264 -12.97 -11.35 8.39
C LEU A 264 -12.15 -11.02 7.13
N GLN A 265 -11.25 -10.03 7.23
CA GLN A 265 -10.34 -9.66 6.15
C GLN A 265 -8.90 -10.06 6.51
N PHE A 266 -8.20 -10.59 5.53
CA PHE A 266 -6.76 -10.81 5.55
C PHE A 266 -6.00 -9.60 5.02
N HIS A 267 -4.67 -9.69 5.05
CA HIS A 267 -3.78 -8.67 4.49
C HIS A 267 -4.09 -8.34 3.03
N GLU A 268 -4.50 -9.31 2.24
CA GLU A 268 -4.85 -9.13 0.81
C GLU A 268 -6.21 -8.45 0.58
N GLY A 269 -6.86 -7.90 1.60
CA GLY A 269 -8.16 -7.24 1.47
C GLY A 269 -8.29 -6.30 0.28
N PRO A 270 -7.35 -5.35 0.06
CA PRO A 270 -7.38 -4.42 -1.08
C PRO A 270 -7.09 -5.05 -2.44
N LEU A 271 -6.58 -6.28 -2.51
CA LEU A 271 -6.35 -6.99 -3.78
C LEU A 271 -7.64 -7.61 -4.34
N ARG A 272 -8.73 -7.56 -3.58
CA ARG A 272 -10.02 -8.10 -3.97
C ARG A 272 -11.02 -6.97 -4.19
N PRO A 273 -12.00 -7.09 -5.10
CA PRO A 273 -13.04 -6.08 -5.31
C PRO A 273 -14.04 -6.05 -4.14
N GLY A 274 -13.55 -5.77 -2.94
CA GLY A 274 -14.32 -5.77 -1.70
C GLY A 274 -15.18 -4.53 -1.55
N LYS A 275 -16.47 -4.57 -1.97
CA LYS A 275 -17.40 -3.44 -1.84
C LYS A 275 -17.48 -2.87 -0.42
N ARG A 276 -17.45 -3.71 0.62
CA ARG A 276 -17.51 -3.27 2.03
C ARG A 276 -16.31 -2.41 2.41
N LEU A 277 -15.09 -2.86 2.07
CA LEU A 277 -13.88 -2.11 2.33
C LEU A 277 -13.87 -0.80 1.52
N ALA A 278 -14.17 -0.87 0.22
CA ALA A 278 -14.23 0.31 -0.65
C ALA A 278 -15.29 1.32 -0.18
N SER A 279 -16.48 0.88 0.28
CA SER A 279 -17.51 1.76 0.82
C SER A 279 -17.09 2.44 2.12
N ARG A 280 -16.37 1.74 3.00
CA ARG A 280 -15.84 2.33 4.23
C ARG A 280 -14.81 3.43 3.93
N ILE A 281 -13.90 3.16 3.01
CA ILE A 281 -12.91 4.12 2.53
C ILE A 281 -13.59 5.31 1.86
N ALA A 282 -14.55 5.06 0.96
CA ALA A 282 -15.28 6.12 0.27
C ALA A 282 -16.02 7.05 1.24
N ARG A 283 -16.69 6.52 2.27
CA ARG A 283 -17.36 7.32 3.30
C ARG A 283 -16.38 8.24 4.02
N PHE A 284 -15.23 7.74 4.45
CA PHE A 284 -14.22 8.56 5.10
C PHE A 284 -13.70 9.67 4.19
N LEU A 285 -13.35 9.35 2.93
CA LEU A 285 -12.89 10.34 1.97
C LEU A 285 -13.94 11.39 1.65
N ALA A 286 -15.23 11.01 1.65
CA ALA A 286 -16.35 11.94 1.49
C ALA A 286 -16.66 12.78 2.73
N GLY A 287 -15.97 12.58 3.86
CA GLY A 287 -16.19 13.34 5.10
C GLY A 287 -17.27 12.80 6.01
N SER A 288 -17.81 11.61 5.73
CA SER A 288 -18.77 10.96 6.62
C SER A 288 -18.09 10.35 7.84
N PRO A 289 -18.72 10.32 9.01
CA PRO A 289 -18.19 9.63 10.18
C PRO A 289 -17.90 8.15 9.87
N VAL A 290 -16.77 7.68 10.32
CA VAL A 290 -16.43 6.24 10.26
C VAL A 290 -16.93 5.62 11.57
N GLU A 291 -17.75 4.58 11.46
CA GLU A 291 -18.09 3.76 12.61
C GLU A 291 -16.79 3.10 13.12
N VAL A 292 -16.32 3.59 14.25
CA VAL A 292 -15.26 2.95 15.03
C VAL A 292 -15.97 1.87 15.84
N GLU A 293 -15.72 0.61 15.55
CA GLU A 293 -16.18 -0.44 16.46
C GLU A 293 -15.55 -0.17 17.83
N PRO A 294 -16.34 -0.13 18.92
CA PRO A 294 -15.79 0.05 20.25
C PRO A 294 -14.75 -1.04 20.45
N GLY A 295 -13.52 -0.63 20.76
CA GLY A 295 -12.40 -1.53 20.97
C GLY A 295 -12.81 -2.61 21.96
N GLY A 296 -12.87 -3.85 21.48
CA GLY A 296 -12.98 -4.99 22.35
C GLY A 296 -11.78 -4.96 23.29
N ALA A 297 -12.02 -4.61 24.54
CA ALA A 297 -11.10 -4.89 25.63
C ALA A 297 -10.97 -6.42 25.69
N ALA A 298 -9.78 -6.92 25.46
CA ALA A 298 -9.36 -8.26 25.80
C ALA A 298 -8.06 -8.16 26.56
#